data_062252ce3fa6f5025c1abb1e8e77454c
#
_entry.id   062252ce3fa6f5025c1abb1e8e77454c
#
_cell.length_a   1.000
_cell.length_b   1.000
_cell.length_c   1.000
_cell.angle_alpha   90.00
_cell.angle_beta   90.00
_cell.angle_gamma   90.00
#
_symmetry.space_group_name_H-M   'P 1'
#
loop_
_entity.id
_entity.type
_entity.pdbx_description
1 polymer ?
#
loop_
_entity_poly.entity_id
_entity_poly.type
_entity_poly.pdbx_seq_one_letter_code
_entity_poly.pdbx_strand_id
1 'polypeptide(L)'
;LSFNRARLLGRLAMQDLWHDRIISFCIVSSLVAVIAPLLLLFGLRFGIVNQLQEDLASDPRNLEIRMLSSGGYNQNWIEQLRKRPDVGFAIGQTRSLNTLADLQTDSTHFIENAEVIPTDSGDPLLKSLELHQENEVVITQEAARKLAVSVGDSLFLRVGRMLDERREWGRKSVTVVGILPATYFNRAAIFTQPSLLLALEHFRDGYAVTGLGMTSGAQLDGKLPLYARARLYARDIDQVASLERDLREQRIETTSRLADIENVKSINRVLGIIFNTIAATALIGCTASLTGSLIANVDRKRKHIAVLRLLGFTRPAVGGYVIFQGCLLSLVAYIGGFAIYLLASQVFNQALAGSQATGQMICKITPLHGLIALILTNVVATLVAGIGAWRAINIEPAQSLREA
;
A
#
# COMPACT_ATOMS: atom_id res chain seq x y z
N LEU A 1 -18.60 -44.84 10.18
CA LEU A 1 -19.28 -44.58 11.43
C LEU A 1 -20.72 -44.21 11.13
N SER A 2 -21.73 -44.95 11.74
CA SER A 2 -23.11 -44.54 11.57
C SER A 2 -23.28 -43.13 12.18
N PHE A 3 -24.03 -42.24 11.54
CA PHE A 3 -24.26 -40.85 11.93
C PHE A 3 -24.60 -40.66 13.42
N ASN A 4 -25.36 -41.61 13.98
CA ASN A 4 -25.71 -41.63 15.37
C ASN A 4 -24.52 -41.88 16.33
N ARG A 5 -23.53 -42.70 15.92
CA ARG A 5 -22.33 -42.95 16.75
C ARG A 5 -21.38 -41.75 16.75
N ALA A 6 -21.25 -41.05 15.64
CA ALA A 6 -20.45 -39.80 15.57
C ALA A 6 -21.05 -38.68 16.46
N ARG A 7 -22.38 -38.54 16.46
CA ARG A 7 -23.09 -37.57 17.30
C ARG A 7 -22.97 -37.91 18.81
N LEU A 8 -22.98 -39.19 19.15
CA LEU A 8 -22.80 -39.65 20.53
C LEU A 8 -21.35 -39.33 21.00
N LEU A 9 -20.34 -39.63 20.19
CA LEU A 9 -18.94 -39.31 20.51
C LEU A 9 -18.72 -37.81 20.68
N GLY A 10 -19.31 -36.96 19.83
CA GLY A 10 -19.26 -35.52 19.99
C GLY A 10 -19.86 -35.01 21.30
N ARG A 11 -21.02 -35.56 21.69
CA ARG A 11 -21.65 -35.23 23.00
C ARG A 11 -20.79 -35.68 24.18
N LEU A 12 -20.26 -36.88 24.13
CA LEU A 12 -19.35 -37.40 25.16
C LEU A 12 -18.06 -36.54 25.26
N ALA A 13 -17.49 -36.16 24.15
CA ALA A 13 -16.32 -35.29 24.13
C ALA A 13 -16.58 -33.91 24.76
N MET A 14 -17.75 -33.33 24.48
CA MET A 14 -18.15 -32.03 25.06
C MET A 14 -18.43 -32.13 26.58
N GLN A 15 -19.13 -33.19 27.02
CA GLN A 15 -19.39 -33.44 28.45
C GLN A 15 -18.10 -33.68 29.22
N ASP A 16 -17.17 -34.40 28.62
CA ASP A 16 -15.88 -34.71 29.21
C ASP A 16 -14.98 -33.45 29.35
N LEU A 17 -15.00 -32.56 28.36
CA LEU A 17 -14.31 -31.26 28.46
C LEU A 17 -14.92 -30.35 29.55
N TRP A 18 -16.23 -30.45 29.75
CA TRP A 18 -16.92 -29.70 30.80
C TRP A 18 -16.67 -30.30 32.20
N HIS A 19 -16.53 -31.62 32.31
CA HIS A 19 -16.20 -32.28 33.56
C HIS A 19 -14.77 -31.91 33.99
N ASP A 20 -13.81 -31.93 33.09
CA ASP A 20 -12.40 -31.55 33.32
C ASP A 20 -12.13 -30.07 33.04
N ARG A 21 -13.03 -29.17 33.44
CA ARG A 21 -12.99 -27.72 33.09
C ARG A 21 -11.67 -27.03 33.46
N ILE A 22 -11.06 -27.42 34.58
CA ILE A 22 -9.78 -26.79 35.00
C ILE A 22 -8.67 -27.09 33.99
N ILE A 23 -8.57 -28.32 33.54
CA ILE A 23 -7.51 -28.72 32.56
C ILE A 23 -7.81 -28.17 31.17
N SER A 24 -9.08 -28.23 30.75
CA SER A 24 -9.53 -27.63 29.50
C SER A 24 -9.24 -26.13 29.49
N PHE A 25 -9.46 -25.44 30.61
CA PHE A 25 -9.13 -24.02 30.77
C PHE A 25 -7.61 -23.78 30.70
N CYS A 26 -6.76 -24.59 31.33
CA CYS A 26 -5.30 -24.47 31.23
C CYS A 26 -4.81 -24.64 29.81
N ILE A 27 -5.33 -25.62 29.06
CA ILE A 27 -4.98 -25.88 27.67
C ILE A 27 -5.42 -24.68 26.79
N VAL A 28 -6.68 -24.24 26.96
CA VAL A 28 -7.21 -23.07 26.21
C VAL A 28 -6.41 -21.83 26.53
N SER A 29 -6.12 -21.54 27.79
CA SER A 29 -5.32 -20.37 28.20
C SER A 29 -3.90 -20.40 27.63
N SER A 30 -3.24 -21.58 27.58
CA SER A 30 -1.94 -21.74 26.95
C SER A 30 -1.98 -21.45 25.45
N LEU A 31 -3.01 -21.90 24.76
CA LEU A 31 -3.20 -21.60 23.33
C LEU A 31 -3.52 -20.13 23.09
N VAL A 32 -4.39 -19.53 23.90
CA VAL A 32 -4.74 -18.10 23.85
C VAL A 32 -3.50 -17.23 24.03
N ALA A 33 -2.62 -17.59 24.97
CA ALA A 33 -1.37 -16.87 25.25
C ALA A 33 -0.41 -16.84 24.05
N VAL A 34 -0.55 -17.78 23.10
CA VAL A 34 0.22 -17.80 21.85
C VAL A 34 -0.55 -17.12 20.73
N ILE A 35 -1.84 -17.42 20.56
CA ILE A 35 -2.66 -16.94 19.44
C ILE A 35 -2.87 -15.42 19.51
N ALA A 36 -3.17 -14.87 20.68
CA ALA A 36 -3.50 -13.45 20.82
C ALA A 36 -2.32 -12.52 20.46
N PRO A 37 -1.08 -12.72 20.97
CA PRO A 37 0.08 -11.92 20.55
C PRO A 37 0.44 -12.10 19.08
N LEU A 38 0.29 -13.30 18.51
CA LEU A 38 0.55 -13.54 17.10
C LEU A 38 -0.43 -12.78 16.20
N LEU A 39 -1.71 -12.80 16.53
CA LEU A 39 -2.72 -12.02 15.81
C LEU A 39 -2.47 -10.53 15.93
N LEU A 40 -2.09 -10.04 17.11
CA LEU A 40 -1.78 -8.63 17.34
C LEU A 40 -0.56 -8.19 16.51
N LEU A 41 0.52 -8.97 16.55
CA LEU A 41 1.74 -8.67 15.80
C LEU A 41 1.49 -8.72 14.29
N PHE A 42 0.68 -9.69 13.83
CA PHE A 42 0.28 -9.76 12.42
C PHE A 42 -0.56 -8.55 12.01
N GLY A 43 -1.56 -8.18 12.82
CA GLY A 43 -2.42 -7.02 12.55
C GLY A 43 -1.66 -5.71 12.53
N LEU A 44 -0.69 -5.54 13.44
CA LEU A 44 0.18 -4.36 13.49
C LEU A 44 1.10 -4.30 12.27
N ARG A 45 1.78 -5.42 11.94
CA ARG A 45 2.62 -5.50 10.75
C ARG A 45 1.84 -5.20 9.48
N PHE A 46 0.70 -5.86 9.30
CA PHE A 46 -0.13 -5.70 8.11
C PHE A 46 -0.66 -4.27 7.98
N GLY A 47 -1.11 -3.67 9.09
CA GLY A 47 -1.62 -2.30 9.10
C GLY A 47 -0.53 -1.27 8.78
N ILE A 48 0.63 -1.33 9.44
CA ILE A 48 1.75 -0.41 9.19
C ILE A 48 2.23 -0.51 7.74
N VAL A 49 2.45 -1.74 7.25
CA VAL A 49 2.96 -1.94 5.88
C VAL A 49 1.95 -1.44 4.85
N ASN A 50 0.67 -1.75 5.05
CA ASN A 50 -0.39 -1.31 4.13
C ASN A 50 -0.50 0.21 4.11
N GLN A 51 -0.44 0.85 5.26
CA GLN A 51 -0.45 2.31 5.36
C GLN A 51 0.75 2.95 4.67
N LEU A 52 1.97 2.46 4.91
CA LEU A 52 3.16 2.97 4.24
C LEU A 52 3.08 2.80 2.72
N GLN A 53 2.50 1.69 2.24
CA GLN A 53 2.28 1.48 0.80
C GLN A 53 1.20 2.41 0.24
N GLU A 54 0.11 2.62 0.96
CA GLU A 54 -0.95 3.57 0.57
C GLU A 54 -0.43 5.01 0.55
N ASP A 55 0.37 5.42 1.53
CA ASP A 55 0.98 6.75 1.59
C ASP A 55 1.94 6.95 0.42
N LEU A 56 2.75 5.94 0.07
CA LEU A 56 3.61 5.99 -1.10
C LEU A 56 2.82 6.06 -2.42
N ALA A 57 1.75 5.26 -2.55
CA ALA A 57 0.95 5.20 -3.77
C ALA A 57 0.06 6.42 -3.95
N SER A 58 -0.36 7.07 -2.87
CA SER A 58 -1.23 8.24 -2.90
C SER A 58 -0.52 9.53 -3.33
N ASP A 59 0.80 9.62 -3.15
CA ASP A 59 1.61 10.78 -3.57
C ASP A 59 2.22 10.55 -4.96
N PRO A 60 1.69 11.21 -6.01
CA PRO A 60 2.21 11.06 -7.37
C PRO A 60 3.69 11.40 -7.52
N ARG A 61 4.26 12.22 -6.61
CA ARG A 61 5.68 12.58 -6.62
C ARG A 61 6.61 11.39 -6.41
N ASN A 62 6.10 10.31 -5.83
CA ASN A 62 6.86 9.07 -5.64
C ASN A 62 7.05 8.29 -6.94
N LEU A 63 6.17 8.53 -7.93
CA LEU A 63 6.27 7.95 -9.26
C LEU A 63 7.12 8.81 -10.21
N GLU A 64 7.45 10.05 -9.82
CA GLU A 64 8.18 11.00 -10.66
C GLU A 64 9.65 10.61 -10.81
N ILE A 65 10.12 10.58 -12.04
CA ILE A 65 11.53 10.45 -12.40
C ILE A 65 11.95 11.73 -13.07
N ARG A 66 12.83 12.48 -12.42
CA ARG A 66 13.33 13.75 -12.90
C ARG A 66 14.62 13.56 -13.68
N MET A 67 14.64 14.02 -14.90
CA MET A 67 15.87 14.08 -15.69
C MET A 67 16.71 15.27 -15.22
N LEU A 68 17.97 15.03 -14.87
CA LEU A 68 18.92 16.07 -14.44
C LEU A 68 19.67 16.68 -15.62
N SER A 69 20.02 15.86 -16.60
CA SER A 69 20.69 16.30 -17.82
C SER A 69 19.70 16.94 -18.79
N SER A 70 20.13 18.01 -19.47
CA SER A 70 19.41 18.59 -20.60
C SER A 70 19.96 18.02 -21.88
N GLY A 71 19.09 17.42 -22.69
CA GLY A 71 19.39 16.86 -24.01
C GLY A 71 18.57 17.55 -25.10
N GLY A 72 18.76 17.12 -26.34
CA GLY A 72 17.90 17.50 -27.47
C GLY A 72 16.97 16.33 -27.81
N TYR A 73 15.89 16.17 -27.04
CA TYR A 73 14.94 15.08 -27.25
C TYR A 73 13.87 15.49 -28.25
N ASN A 74 13.64 14.68 -29.27
CA ASN A 74 12.60 14.95 -30.26
C ASN A 74 11.25 14.37 -29.80
N GLN A 75 10.19 14.79 -30.49
CA GLN A 75 8.83 14.33 -30.22
C GLN A 75 8.69 12.80 -30.29
N ASN A 76 9.38 12.16 -31.25
CA ASN A 76 9.34 10.70 -31.40
C ASN A 76 9.88 9.97 -30.18
N TRP A 77 10.93 10.48 -29.54
CA TRP A 77 11.48 9.91 -28.32
C TRP A 77 10.48 10.00 -27.15
N ILE A 78 9.79 11.15 -27.01
CA ILE A 78 8.73 11.30 -26.00
C ILE A 78 7.59 10.30 -26.25
N GLU A 79 7.19 10.11 -27.51
CA GLU A 79 6.14 9.14 -27.87
C GLU A 79 6.56 7.68 -27.63
N GLN A 80 7.84 7.36 -27.86
CA GLN A 80 8.39 6.05 -27.52
C GLN A 80 8.33 5.80 -26.01
N LEU A 81 8.66 6.81 -25.19
CA LEU A 81 8.51 6.73 -23.74
C LEU A 81 7.04 6.49 -23.32
N ARG A 82 6.09 7.22 -23.92
CA ARG A 82 4.66 7.05 -23.64
C ARG A 82 4.12 5.66 -23.94
N LYS A 83 4.69 4.98 -24.94
CA LYS A 83 4.29 3.64 -25.35
C LYS A 83 4.84 2.52 -24.46
N ARG A 84 5.79 2.83 -23.59
CA ARG A 84 6.37 1.82 -22.69
C ARG A 84 5.34 1.36 -21.64
N PRO A 85 5.28 0.07 -21.33
CA PRO A 85 4.33 -0.46 -20.35
C PRO A 85 4.60 -0.02 -18.91
N ASP A 86 5.85 0.35 -18.59
CA ASP A 86 6.32 0.81 -17.29
C ASP A 86 6.16 2.32 -17.09
N VAL A 87 5.80 3.06 -18.14
CA VAL A 87 5.56 4.51 -18.09
C VAL A 87 4.06 4.77 -17.92
N GLY A 88 3.71 5.53 -16.90
CA GLY A 88 2.36 6.00 -16.63
C GLY A 88 2.05 7.31 -17.35
N PHE A 89 3.03 8.23 -17.37
CA PHE A 89 2.91 9.53 -18.02
C PHE A 89 4.27 10.04 -18.49
N ALA A 90 4.34 10.63 -19.67
CA ALA A 90 5.52 11.30 -20.18
C ALA A 90 5.14 12.49 -21.06
N ILE A 91 5.79 13.64 -20.83
CA ILE A 91 5.60 14.85 -21.61
C ILE A 91 6.92 15.60 -21.77
N GLY A 92 7.13 16.18 -22.95
CA GLY A 92 8.31 16.99 -23.21
C GLY A 92 8.33 18.28 -22.40
N GLN A 93 9.48 18.63 -21.87
CA GLN A 93 9.72 19.86 -21.13
C GLN A 93 10.82 20.68 -21.79
N THR A 94 10.57 21.97 -21.94
CA THR A 94 11.52 22.91 -22.53
C THR A 94 12.65 23.27 -21.55
N ARG A 95 13.56 24.17 -21.95
CA ARG A 95 14.67 24.61 -21.08
C ARG A 95 14.15 25.34 -19.84
N SER A 96 14.76 25.09 -18.68
CA SER A 96 14.30 25.62 -17.39
C SER A 96 14.14 27.15 -17.36
N LEU A 97 15.02 27.89 -18.07
CA LEU A 97 14.95 29.34 -18.15
C LEU A 97 13.72 29.86 -18.92
N ASN A 98 13.15 29.03 -19.77
CA ASN A 98 12.00 29.38 -20.61
C ASN A 98 10.65 28.92 -20.00
N THR A 99 10.69 28.19 -18.90
CA THR A 99 9.47 27.71 -18.21
C THR A 99 8.90 28.69 -17.18
N LEU A 100 9.35 29.93 -17.16
CA LEU A 100 8.85 30.96 -16.25
C LEU A 100 8.00 31.98 -17.00
N ALA A 101 6.95 32.46 -16.39
CA ALA A 101 6.11 33.55 -16.89
C ALA A 101 5.55 34.37 -15.74
N ASP A 102 5.18 35.63 -16.00
CA ASP A 102 4.48 36.45 -15.04
C ASP A 102 2.98 36.18 -15.16
N LEU A 103 2.33 36.01 -14.02
CA LEU A 103 0.88 35.84 -13.94
C LEU A 103 0.26 37.09 -13.33
N GLN A 104 -0.79 37.61 -13.96
CA GLN A 104 -1.43 38.85 -13.55
C GLN A 104 -2.94 38.78 -13.70
N THR A 105 -3.69 39.16 -12.66
CA THR A 105 -5.13 39.36 -12.73
C THR A 105 -5.47 40.85 -12.92
N ASP A 106 -4.87 41.69 -12.10
CA ASP A 106 -5.01 43.13 -12.13
C ASP A 106 -3.69 43.84 -11.78
N SER A 107 -3.71 45.15 -11.56
CA SER A 107 -2.51 45.95 -11.21
C SER A 107 -1.92 45.61 -9.84
N THR A 108 -2.70 45.01 -8.93
CA THR A 108 -2.32 44.70 -7.55
C THR A 108 -2.00 43.22 -7.33
N HIS A 109 -2.61 42.34 -8.10
CA HIS A 109 -2.45 40.91 -7.99
C HIS A 109 -1.62 40.37 -9.14
N PHE A 110 -0.34 40.14 -8.86
CA PHE A 110 0.62 39.60 -9.84
C PHE A 110 1.65 38.69 -9.17
N ILE A 111 2.21 37.77 -9.95
CA ILE A 111 3.29 36.89 -9.57
C ILE A 111 4.35 36.97 -10.66
N GLU A 112 5.55 37.38 -10.29
CA GLU A 112 6.70 37.34 -11.20
C GLU A 112 7.34 35.94 -11.22
N ASN A 113 7.76 35.51 -12.39
CA ASN A 113 8.50 34.26 -12.58
C ASN A 113 7.78 33.00 -12.02
N ALA A 114 6.47 32.89 -12.22
CA ALA A 114 5.74 31.67 -11.93
C ALA A 114 6.20 30.53 -12.86
N GLU A 115 6.31 29.34 -12.33
CA GLU A 115 6.73 28.18 -13.09
C GLU A 115 5.60 27.72 -14.05
N VAL A 116 5.93 27.58 -15.34
CA VAL A 116 5.00 27.07 -16.36
C VAL A 116 5.33 25.60 -16.62
N ILE A 117 4.39 24.72 -16.29
CA ILE A 117 4.58 23.28 -16.34
C ILE A 117 3.69 22.69 -17.43
N PRO A 118 4.26 21.95 -18.39
CA PRO A 118 3.47 21.29 -19.40
C PRO A 118 2.66 20.12 -18.79
N THR A 119 1.43 20.01 -19.20
CA THR A 119 0.54 18.90 -18.80
C THR A 119 -0.32 18.42 -19.97
N ASP A 120 -0.81 17.20 -19.85
CA ASP A 120 -1.66 16.53 -20.82
C ASP A 120 -2.62 15.58 -20.08
N SER A 121 -3.56 15.01 -20.77
CA SER A 121 -4.45 13.97 -20.25
C SER A 121 -3.67 12.83 -19.58
N GLY A 122 -4.13 12.39 -18.43
CA GLY A 122 -3.48 11.34 -17.63
C GLY A 122 -2.33 11.81 -16.74
N ASP A 123 -2.14 13.11 -16.54
CA ASP A 123 -1.13 13.64 -15.60
C ASP A 123 -1.44 13.22 -14.15
N PRO A 124 -0.54 12.47 -13.49
CA PRO A 124 -0.77 12.00 -12.12
C PRO A 124 -0.96 13.11 -11.07
N LEU A 125 -0.36 14.30 -11.30
CA LEU A 125 -0.53 15.45 -10.39
C LEU A 125 -1.93 16.04 -10.48
N LEU A 126 -2.50 16.09 -11.68
CA LEU A 126 -3.80 16.71 -11.92
C LEU A 126 -4.97 15.77 -11.66
N LYS A 127 -4.74 14.46 -11.59
CA LYS A 127 -5.77 13.41 -11.38
C LYS A 127 -6.95 13.52 -12.35
N SER A 128 -8.06 14.12 -11.91
CA SER A 128 -9.30 14.30 -12.69
C SER A 128 -9.40 15.66 -13.37
N LEU A 129 -8.40 16.53 -13.23
CA LEU A 129 -8.40 17.85 -13.87
C LEU A 129 -7.77 17.71 -15.26
N GLU A 130 -8.58 17.80 -16.31
CA GLU A 130 -8.12 17.75 -17.70
C GLU A 130 -8.26 19.12 -18.37
N LEU A 131 -7.33 19.45 -19.25
CA LEU A 131 -7.34 20.65 -20.08
C LEU A 131 -7.90 20.28 -21.45
N HIS A 132 -9.02 20.87 -21.83
CA HIS A 132 -9.67 20.62 -23.12
C HIS A 132 -9.33 21.66 -24.18
N GLN A 133 -9.01 22.88 -23.77
CA GLN A 133 -8.69 23.99 -24.65
C GLN A 133 -7.29 24.56 -24.38
N GLU A 134 -6.68 25.17 -25.40
CA GLU A 134 -5.33 25.77 -25.28
C GLU A 134 -5.23 26.95 -24.30
N ASN A 135 -6.35 27.58 -24.01
CA ASN A 135 -6.46 28.69 -23.07
C ASN A 135 -6.85 28.27 -21.65
N GLU A 136 -7.11 26.97 -21.44
CA GLU A 136 -7.38 26.42 -20.11
C GLU A 136 -6.10 26.14 -19.36
N VAL A 137 -6.12 26.42 -18.06
CA VAL A 137 -4.97 26.20 -17.18
C VAL A 137 -5.41 25.71 -15.81
N VAL A 138 -4.53 24.94 -15.16
CA VAL A 138 -4.64 24.63 -13.75
C VAL A 138 -3.55 25.40 -13.01
N ILE A 139 -3.89 26.07 -11.93
CA ILE A 139 -2.92 26.80 -11.10
C ILE A 139 -2.75 26.15 -9.74
N THR A 140 -1.61 26.40 -9.10
CA THR A 140 -1.40 25.94 -7.72
C THR A 140 -2.18 26.78 -6.72
N GLN A 141 -2.48 26.21 -5.57
CA GLN A 141 -3.18 26.92 -4.47
C GLN A 141 -2.41 28.18 -4.02
N GLU A 142 -1.08 28.14 -4.06
CA GLU A 142 -0.24 29.31 -3.75
C GLU A 142 -0.41 30.41 -4.80
N ALA A 143 -0.48 30.05 -6.08
CA ALA A 143 -0.75 31.01 -7.15
C ALA A 143 -2.18 31.58 -7.04
N ALA A 144 -3.18 30.74 -6.81
CA ALA A 144 -4.57 31.16 -6.63
C ALA A 144 -4.72 32.17 -5.47
N ARG A 145 -4.06 31.90 -4.34
CA ARG A 145 -4.08 32.79 -3.18
C ARG A 145 -3.44 34.14 -3.46
N LYS A 146 -2.27 34.19 -4.14
CA LYS A 146 -1.58 35.44 -4.45
C LYS A 146 -2.29 36.27 -5.51
N LEU A 147 -2.93 35.62 -6.48
CA LEU A 147 -3.67 36.28 -7.56
C LEU A 147 -5.12 36.58 -7.19
N ALA A 148 -5.60 36.09 -6.04
CA ALA A 148 -6.99 36.20 -5.58
C ALA A 148 -8.01 35.68 -6.63
N VAL A 149 -7.68 34.55 -7.29
CA VAL A 149 -8.51 33.94 -8.36
C VAL A 149 -9.10 32.63 -7.92
N SER A 150 -10.28 32.33 -8.47
CA SER A 150 -11.03 31.08 -8.28
C SER A 150 -11.17 30.33 -9.59
N VAL A 151 -11.68 29.09 -9.54
CA VAL A 151 -12.02 28.32 -10.74
C VAL A 151 -13.09 29.05 -11.54
N GLY A 152 -12.85 29.21 -12.83
CA GLY A 152 -13.68 29.96 -13.77
C GLY A 152 -13.16 31.37 -14.09
N ASP A 153 -12.26 31.90 -13.27
CA ASP A 153 -11.70 33.24 -13.50
C ASP A 153 -10.64 33.22 -14.62
N SER A 154 -10.45 34.39 -15.24
CA SER A 154 -9.43 34.57 -16.25
C SER A 154 -8.25 35.37 -15.70
N LEU A 155 -7.06 35.00 -16.09
CA LEU A 155 -5.82 35.70 -15.78
C LEU A 155 -4.97 35.93 -17.03
N PHE A 156 -4.01 36.83 -16.94
CA PHE A 156 -3.06 37.09 -18.01
C PHE A 156 -1.72 36.43 -17.69
N LEU A 157 -1.26 35.65 -18.65
CA LEU A 157 0.10 35.15 -18.67
C LEU A 157 0.94 36.11 -19.52
N ARG A 158 2.05 36.60 -18.97
CA ARG A 158 2.96 37.54 -19.61
C ARG A 158 4.35 36.97 -19.70
N VAL A 159 5.03 37.21 -20.80
CA VAL A 159 6.43 36.81 -21.03
C VAL A 159 7.17 37.95 -21.69
N GLY A 160 8.36 38.31 -21.17
CA GLY A 160 9.22 39.35 -21.71
C GLY A 160 10.36 38.75 -22.55
N ARG A 161 10.76 39.50 -23.60
CA ARG A 161 12.00 39.27 -24.33
C ARG A 161 12.70 40.57 -24.66
N MET A 162 13.99 40.50 -24.98
CA MET A 162 14.74 41.58 -25.63
C MET A 162 14.93 41.21 -27.10
N LEU A 163 14.45 42.06 -28.02
CA LEU A 163 14.64 41.91 -29.45
C LEU A 163 15.12 43.24 -30.02
N ASP A 164 16.24 43.28 -30.68
CA ASP A 164 16.86 44.48 -31.27
C ASP A 164 16.90 45.67 -30.27
N GLU A 165 17.41 45.40 -29.07
CA GLU A 165 17.50 46.36 -27.94
C GLU A 165 16.17 46.91 -27.42
N ARG A 166 15.05 46.38 -27.92
CA ARG A 166 13.70 46.74 -27.44
C ARG A 166 13.14 45.64 -26.55
N ARG A 167 12.54 46.05 -25.44
CA ARG A 167 11.85 45.14 -24.56
C ARG A 167 10.40 44.92 -25.05
N GLU A 168 10.08 43.69 -25.38
CA GLU A 168 8.74 43.28 -25.85
C GLU A 168 8.09 42.36 -24.83
N TRP A 169 6.74 42.43 -24.76
CA TRP A 169 5.94 41.63 -23.84
C TRP A 169 4.84 40.89 -24.60
N GLY A 170 4.96 39.57 -24.69
CA GLY A 170 3.88 38.71 -25.13
C GLY A 170 2.86 38.53 -24.00
N ARG A 171 1.57 38.50 -24.35
CA ARG A 171 0.45 38.34 -23.39
C ARG A 171 -0.59 37.38 -23.95
N LYS A 172 -1.06 36.45 -23.10
CA LYS A 172 -2.19 35.57 -23.42
C LYS A 172 -3.17 35.55 -22.24
N SER A 173 -4.47 35.67 -22.54
CA SER A 173 -5.52 35.44 -21.56
C SER A 173 -5.75 33.93 -21.42
N VAL A 174 -5.80 33.42 -20.20
CA VAL A 174 -6.03 32.01 -19.88
C VAL A 174 -7.10 31.91 -18.79
N THR A 175 -7.88 30.82 -18.81
CA THR A 175 -8.97 30.58 -17.88
C THR A 175 -8.58 29.47 -16.90
N VAL A 176 -8.81 29.70 -15.62
CA VAL A 176 -8.51 28.74 -14.56
C VAL A 176 -9.62 27.70 -14.50
N VAL A 177 -9.31 26.42 -14.87
CA VAL A 177 -10.26 25.32 -14.80
C VAL A 177 -10.08 24.45 -13.55
N GLY A 178 -8.99 24.65 -12.81
CA GLY A 178 -8.73 23.93 -11.56
C GLY A 178 -7.66 24.55 -10.70
N ILE A 179 -7.68 24.22 -9.42
CA ILE A 179 -6.66 24.64 -8.44
C ILE A 179 -6.06 23.40 -7.81
N LEU A 180 -4.74 23.23 -7.98
CA LEU A 180 -3.98 22.11 -7.43
C LEU A 180 -3.67 22.37 -5.95
N PRO A 181 -4.00 21.45 -5.03
CA PRO A 181 -3.69 21.60 -3.61
C PRO A 181 -2.19 21.75 -3.32
N ALA A 182 -1.84 22.51 -2.29
CA ALA A 182 -0.45 22.74 -1.88
C ALA A 182 0.29 21.45 -1.45
N THR A 183 -0.44 20.39 -1.08
CA THR A 183 0.11 19.06 -0.79
C THR A 183 0.82 18.42 -1.97
N TYR A 184 0.37 18.69 -3.20
CA TYR A 184 0.99 18.16 -4.42
C TYR A 184 2.07 19.09 -4.99
N PHE A 185 1.84 20.41 -4.90
CA PHE A 185 2.80 21.41 -5.39
C PHE A 185 2.69 22.71 -4.57
N ASN A 186 3.74 23.07 -3.86
CA ASN A 186 3.74 24.15 -2.85
C ASN A 186 4.32 25.49 -3.34
N ARG A 187 4.72 25.59 -4.62
CA ARG A 187 5.22 26.83 -5.25
C ARG A 187 4.16 27.39 -6.18
N ALA A 188 4.28 28.70 -6.50
CA ALA A 188 3.43 29.32 -7.50
C ALA A 188 3.78 28.77 -8.89
N ALA A 189 2.82 28.07 -9.51
CA ALA A 189 2.98 27.49 -10.82
C ALA A 189 1.65 27.45 -11.56
N ILE A 190 1.75 27.32 -12.88
CA ILE A 190 0.65 27.17 -13.81
C ILE A 190 0.88 25.95 -14.69
N PHE A 191 -0.10 25.08 -14.80
CA PHE A 191 -0.09 23.89 -15.65
C PHE A 191 -0.82 24.20 -16.94
N THR A 192 -0.16 23.98 -18.07
CA THR A 192 -0.66 24.35 -19.41
C THR A 192 -0.46 23.23 -20.41
N GLN A 193 -1.20 23.28 -21.52
CA GLN A 193 -0.89 22.41 -22.64
C GLN A 193 0.50 22.68 -23.23
N PRO A 194 1.16 21.67 -23.84
CA PRO A 194 2.49 21.81 -24.44
C PRO A 194 2.58 22.90 -25.51
N SER A 195 1.49 23.14 -26.25
CA SER A 195 1.41 24.18 -27.28
C SER A 195 1.71 25.57 -26.73
N LEU A 196 1.16 25.90 -25.55
CA LEU A 196 1.39 27.20 -24.91
C LEU A 196 2.84 27.29 -24.41
N LEU A 197 3.39 26.24 -23.80
CA LEU A 197 4.79 26.23 -23.37
C LEU A 197 5.74 26.46 -24.53
N LEU A 198 5.53 25.79 -25.66
CA LEU A 198 6.32 25.98 -26.89
C LEU A 198 6.18 27.39 -27.46
N ALA A 199 4.97 27.97 -27.41
CA ALA A 199 4.74 29.34 -27.83
C ALA A 199 5.55 30.35 -26.98
N LEU A 200 5.65 30.13 -25.66
CA LEU A 200 6.47 30.96 -24.75
C LEU A 200 7.96 30.81 -25.06
N GLU A 201 8.42 29.61 -25.38
CA GLU A 201 9.83 29.37 -25.73
C GLU A 201 10.17 30.01 -27.06
N HIS A 202 9.37 29.80 -28.09
CA HIS A 202 9.57 30.43 -29.41
C HIS A 202 9.59 31.96 -29.33
N PHE A 203 8.68 32.54 -28.52
CA PHE A 203 8.70 33.97 -28.30
C PHE A 203 10.02 34.45 -27.71
N ARG A 204 10.53 33.79 -26.67
CA ARG A 204 11.82 34.15 -26.04
C ARG A 204 13.01 33.95 -26.94
N ASP A 205 12.95 32.95 -27.82
CA ASP A 205 13.99 32.67 -28.81
C ASP A 205 13.97 33.63 -30.02
N GLY A 206 13.08 34.64 -30.02
CA GLY A 206 13.06 35.69 -31.03
C GLY A 206 12.08 35.48 -32.19
N TYR A 207 11.24 34.44 -32.12
CA TYR A 207 10.28 34.19 -33.19
C TYR A 207 8.98 35.01 -33.00
N ALA A 208 8.28 35.24 -34.11
CA ALA A 208 6.94 35.82 -34.11
C ALA A 208 5.92 34.79 -33.62
N VAL A 209 5.12 35.14 -32.62
CA VAL A 209 4.09 34.27 -32.04
C VAL A 209 2.78 35.02 -31.94
N THR A 210 1.89 34.82 -32.90
CA THR A 210 0.59 35.50 -33.00
C THR A 210 -0.33 35.14 -31.81
N GLY A 211 -0.22 33.92 -31.26
CA GLY A 211 -0.94 33.46 -30.07
C GLY A 211 -0.63 34.24 -28.79
N LEU A 212 0.50 34.99 -28.75
CA LEU A 212 0.90 35.89 -27.68
C LEU A 212 0.69 37.37 -28.05
N GLY A 213 -0.01 37.65 -29.16
CA GLY A 213 -0.25 39.00 -29.66
C GLY A 213 0.97 39.65 -30.29
N MET A 214 2.02 38.88 -30.66
CA MET A 214 3.28 39.41 -31.15
C MET A 214 3.59 38.95 -32.58
N THR A 215 3.75 39.90 -33.47
CA THR A 215 4.06 39.70 -34.91
C THR A 215 5.51 40.01 -35.26
N SER A 216 6.28 40.64 -34.33
CA SER A 216 7.70 40.93 -34.47
C SER A 216 8.55 39.68 -34.30
N GLY A 217 9.66 39.58 -34.97
CA GLY A 217 10.65 38.49 -34.89
C GLY A 217 10.70 37.59 -36.12
N ALA A 218 11.56 36.58 -36.06
CA ALA A 218 11.75 35.63 -37.14
C ALA A 218 10.51 34.73 -37.33
N GLN A 219 10.30 34.28 -38.57
CA GLN A 219 9.25 33.26 -38.84
C GLN A 219 9.73 31.88 -38.37
N LEU A 220 8.82 31.06 -37.83
CA LEU A 220 9.10 29.68 -37.47
C LEU A 220 9.41 28.85 -38.71
N ASP A 221 10.61 28.27 -38.79
CA ASP A 221 11.09 27.47 -39.93
C ASP A 221 10.46 26.07 -40.03
N GLY A 222 9.38 25.78 -39.35
CA GLY A 222 8.73 24.47 -39.37
C GLY A 222 9.56 23.33 -38.78
N LYS A 223 10.69 23.61 -38.11
CA LYS A 223 11.49 22.61 -37.42
C LYS A 223 10.71 22.04 -36.23
N LEU A 224 10.73 20.71 -36.08
CA LEU A 224 10.16 20.05 -34.95
C LEU A 224 10.82 20.51 -33.64
N PRO A 225 10.04 20.76 -32.58
CA PRO A 225 10.59 21.20 -31.30
C PRO A 225 11.52 20.14 -30.71
N LEU A 226 12.61 20.59 -30.10
CA LEU A 226 13.50 19.77 -29.29
C LEU A 226 13.24 20.09 -27.82
N TYR A 227 12.97 19.07 -27.06
CA TYR A 227 12.76 19.19 -25.61
C TYR A 227 14.08 19.01 -24.87
N ALA A 228 14.29 19.78 -23.83
CA ALA A 228 15.47 19.64 -22.98
C ALA A 228 15.37 18.40 -22.09
N ARG A 229 14.17 18.07 -21.64
CA ARG A 229 13.87 16.98 -20.71
C ARG A 229 12.49 16.40 -21.00
N ALA A 230 12.19 15.30 -20.34
CA ALA A 230 10.81 14.83 -20.18
C ALA A 230 10.42 14.93 -18.71
N ARG A 231 9.16 15.30 -18.44
CA ARG A 231 8.49 15.08 -17.18
C ARG A 231 7.90 13.68 -17.26
N LEU A 232 8.40 12.79 -16.42
CA LEU A 232 8.21 11.35 -16.53
C LEU A 232 7.68 10.79 -15.21
N TYR A 233 6.66 9.95 -15.28
CA TYR A 233 6.13 9.20 -14.16
C TYR A 233 6.08 7.72 -14.50
N ALA A 234 6.55 6.88 -13.59
CA ALA A 234 6.35 5.44 -13.69
C ALA A 234 4.86 5.11 -13.54
N ARG A 235 4.42 3.99 -14.09
CA ARG A 235 3.04 3.52 -13.94
C ARG A 235 2.77 3.03 -12.53
N ASP A 236 3.78 2.41 -11.89
CA ASP A 236 3.70 1.83 -10.56
C ASP A 236 5.02 2.09 -9.81
N ILE A 237 4.94 2.09 -8.47
CA ILE A 237 6.08 2.27 -7.57
C ILE A 237 7.17 1.22 -7.81
N ASP A 238 6.76 -0.02 -8.14
CA ASP A 238 7.71 -1.11 -8.40
C ASP A 238 8.51 -0.92 -9.69
N GLN A 239 8.01 -0.11 -10.61
CA GLN A 239 8.63 0.16 -11.90
C GLN A 239 9.58 1.36 -11.89
N VAL A 240 9.57 2.18 -10.83
CA VAL A 240 10.47 3.35 -10.71
C VAL A 240 11.94 2.94 -10.80
N ALA A 241 12.34 1.89 -10.09
CA ALA A 241 13.72 1.41 -10.06
C ALA A 241 14.22 0.89 -11.43
N SER A 242 13.36 0.14 -12.15
CA SER A 242 13.70 -0.39 -13.47
C SER A 242 13.80 0.73 -14.50
N LEU A 243 12.83 1.64 -14.51
CA LEU A 243 12.78 2.75 -15.44
C LEU A 243 13.96 3.73 -15.24
N GLU A 244 14.32 4.01 -13.98
CA GLU A 244 15.52 4.82 -13.68
C GLU A 244 16.80 4.14 -14.15
N ARG A 245 16.92 2.83 -13.99
CA ARG A 245 18.08 2.06 -14.47
C ARG A 245 18.21 2.11 -15.99
N ASP A 246 17.11 1.89 -16.71
CA ASP A 246 17.08 1.91 -18.18
C ASP A 246 17.46 3.29 -18.74
N LEU A 247 16.98 4.37 -18.10
CA LEU A 247 17.37 5.72 -18.49
C LEU A 247 18.85 5.99 -18.23
N ARG A 248 19.39 5.48 -17.13
CA ARG A 248 20.81 5.58 -16.79
C ARG A 248 21.70 4.81 -17.78
N GLU A 249 21.24 3.65 -18.24
CA GLU A 249 21.92 2.90 -19.32
C GLU A 249 21.97 3.70 -20.63
N GLN A 250 20.95 4.49 -20.90
CA GLN A 250 20.94 5.46 -22.03
C GLN A 250 21.77 6.73 -21.76
N ARG A 251 22.55 6.77 -20.67
CA ARG A 251 23.35 7.92 -20.22
C ARG A 251 22.51 9.15 -19.87
N ILE A 252 21.27 8.96 -19.46
CA ILE A 252 20.39 10.01 -18.99
C ILE A 252 20.45 9.99 -17.45
N GLU A 253 21.02 11.04 -16.89
CA GLU A 253 21.06 11.21 -15.44
C GLU A 253 19.67 11.55 -14.93
N THR A 254 19.23 10.78 -13.93
CA THR A 254 17.91 10.90 -13.32
C THR A 254 18.00 10.94 -11.81
N THR A 255 17.00 11.52 -11.19
CA THR A 255 16.75 11.45 -9.75
C THR A 255 15.29 11.12 -9.49
N SER A 256 15.03 10.32 -8.48
CA SER A 256 13.70 9.92 -8.05
C SER A 256 13.66 9.80 -6.54
N ARG A 257 12.51 9.46 -5.99
CA ARG A 257 12.37 9.10 -4.57
C ARG A 257 12.59 7.60 -4.31
N LEU A 258 13.44 6.97 -5.14
CA LEU A 258 13.72 5.54 -5.04
C LEU A 258 14.23 5.15 -3.64
N ALA A 259 15.05 6.00 -3.02
CA ALA A 259 15.55 5.75 -1.66
C ALA A 259 14.41 5.63 -0.62
N ASP A 260 13.39 6.48 -0.71
CA ASP A 260 12.23 6.43 0.19
C ASP A 260 11.42 5.14 -0.05
N ILE A 261 11.23 4.77 -1.32
CA ILE A 261 10.55 3.53 -1.71
C ILE A 261 11.32 2.30 -1.19
N GLU A 262 12.63 2.27 -1.36
CA GLU A 262 13.49 1.17 -0.88
C GLU A 262 13.52 1.08 0.64
N ASN A 263 13.49 2.21 1.34
CA ASN A 263 13.38 2.24 2.79
C ASN A 263 12.10 1.56 3.28
N VAL A 264 10.94 1.89 2.68
CA VAL A 264 9.66 1.25 3.02
C VAL A 264 9.68 -0.25 2.71
N LYS A 265 10.23 -0.66 1.55
CA LYS A 265 10.42 -2.09 1.21
C LYS A 265 11.34 -2.80 2.19
N SER A 266 12.39 -2.14 2.65
CA SER A 266 13.31 -2.65 3.65
C SER A 266 12.63 -2.84 5.01
N ILE A 267 11.86 -1.86 5.47
CA ILE A 267 11.07 -1.95 6.71
C ILE A 267 10.11 -3.14 6.63
N ASN A 268 9.37 -3.30 5.53
CA ASN A 268 8.48 -4.46 5.33
C ASN A 268 9.24 -5.79 5.41
N ARG A 269 10.42 -5.87 4.80
CA ARG A 269 11.27 -7.09 4.84
C ARG A 269 11.71 -7.39 6.26
N VAL A 270 12.22 -6.40 7.00
CA VAL A 270 12.69 -6.57 8.37
C VAL A 270 11.55 -6.98 9.30
N LEU A 271 10.41 -6.28 9.23
CA LEU A 271 9.19 -6.66 9.98
C LEU A 271 8.73 -8.06 9.63
N GLY A 272 8.87 -8.46 8.35
CA GLY A 272 8.58 -9.80 7.88
C GLY A 272 9.47 -10.87 8.53
N ILE A 273 10.75 -10.63 8.59
CA ILE A 273 11.72 -11.55 9.22
C ILE A 273 11.42 -11.68 10.72
N ILE A 274 11.23 -10.56 11.41
CA ILE A 274 10.89 -10.55 12.85
C ILE A 274 9.61 -11.34 13.10
N PHE A 275 8.54 -11.03 12.35
CA PHE A 275 7.27 -11.75 12.48
C PHE A 275 7.41 -13.24 12.23
N ASN A 276 8.09 -13.66 11.16
CA ASN A 276 8.25 -15.07 10.81
C ASN A 276 9.07 -15.82 11.87
N THR A 277 10.09 -15.18 12.44
CA THR A 277 10.90 -15.78 13.50
C THR A 277 10.08 -15.99 14.78
N ILE A 278 9.31 -14.97 15.21
CA ILE A 278 8.43 -15.07 16.38
C ILE A 278 7.32 -16.10 16.13
N ALA A 279 6.71 -16.09 14.95
CA ALA A 279 5.65 -17.04 14.61
C ALA A 279 6.17 -18.49 14.57
N ALA A 280 7.37 -18.72 14.03
CA ALA A 280 7.98 -20.05 13.99
C ALA A 280 8.29 -20.58 15.42
N THR A 281 8.93 -19.76 16.25
CA THR A 281 9.25 -20.15 17.64
C THR A 281 7.99 -20.37 18.46
N ALA A 282 6.98 -19.52 18.31
CA ALA A 282 5.68 -19.67 18.98
C ALA A 282 4.95 -20.93 18.52
N LEU A 283 4.98 -21.24 17.20
CA LEU A 283 4.37 -22.45 16.65
C LEU A 283 5.02 -23.72 17.20
N ILE A 284 6.36 -23.76 17.25
CA ILE A 284 7.12 -24.88 17.81
C ILE A 284 6.75 -25.08 19.29
N GLY A 285 6.80 -24.01 20.09
CA GLY A 285 6.46 -24.06 21.51
C GLY A 285 5.01 -24.47 21.76
N CYS A 286 4.06 -23.92 20.98
CA CYS A 286 2.64 -24.27 21.04
C CYS A 286 2.40 -25.75 20.69
N THR A 287 3.05 -26.24 19.63
CA THR A 287 2.94 -27.64 19.18
C THR A 287 3.47 -28.59 20.26
N ALA A 288 4.63 -28.30 20.84
CA ALA A 288 5.21 -29.10 21.90
C ALA A 288 4.32 -29.11 23.17
N SER A 289 3.86 -27.93 23.60
CA SER A 289 2.98 -27.77 24.76
C SER A 289 1.64 -28.51 24.58
N LEU A 290 1.00 -28.34 23.42
CA LEU A 290 -0.27 -28.99 23.11
C LEU A 290 -0.11 -30.51 23.02
N THR A 291 0.97 -31.00 22.40
CA THR A 291 1.31 -32.43 22.32
C THR A 291 1.46 -33.02 23.73
N GLY A 292 2.26 -32.37 24.57
CA GLY A 292 2.47 -32.81 25.95
C GLY A 292 1.16 -32.84 26.77
N SER A 293 0.36 -31.79 26.65
CA SER A 293 -0.95 -31.71 27.36
C SER A 293 -1.94 -32.77 26.88
N LEU A 294 -2.03 -33.06 25.58
CA LEU A 294 -2.91 -34.09 25.02
C LEU A 294 -2.44 -35.49 25.42
N ILE A 295 -1.15 -35.77 25.39
CA ILE A 295 -0.59 -37.06 25.85
C ILE A 295 -0.92 -37.27 27.33
N ALA A 296 -0.63 -36.28 28.18
CA ALA A 296 -0.93 -36.35 29.59
C ALA A 296 -2.45 -36.55 29.87
N ASN A 297 -3.32 -35.91 29.09
CA ASN A 297 -4.76 -36.07 29.17
C ASN A 297 -5.21 -37.51 28.79
N VAL A 298 -4.63 -38.05 27.70
CA VAL A 298 -4.88 -39.44 27.25
C VAL A 298 -4.42 -40.44 28.29
N ASP A 299 -3.23 -40.27 28.87
CA ASP A 299 -2.64 -41.17 29.85
C ASP A 299 -3.51 -41.17 31.14
N ARG A 300 -4.00 -40.03 31.58
CA ARG A 300 -4.91 -39.92 32.75
C ARG A 300 -6.26 -40.58 32.48
N LYS A 301 -6.76 -40.52 31.24
CA LYS A 301 -8.06 -41.09 30.84
C LYS A 301 -7.96 -42.54 30.34
N ARG A 302 -6.83 -43.21 30.57
CA ARG A 302 -6.56 -44.59 30.11
C ARG A 302 -7.68 -45.55 30.48
N LYS A 303 -8.21 -45.48 31.73
CA LYS A 303 -9.31 -46.33 32.20
C LYS A 303 -10.62 -46.05 31.44
N HIS A 304 -10.98 -44.78 31.26
CA HIS A 304 -12.20 -44.41 30.51
C HIS A 304 -12.11 -44.84 29.04
N ILE A 305 -10.95 -44.70 28.42
CA ILE A 305 -10.69 -45.17 27.04
C ILE A 305 -10.78 -46.69 26.94
N ALA A 306 -10.28 -47.44 27.96
CA ALA A 306 -10.39 -48.89 28.03
C ALA A 306 -11.84 -49.34 28.14
N VAL A 307 -12.68 -48.70 28.98
CA VAL A 307 -14.11 -48.95 29.09
C VAL A 307 -14.86 -48.69 27.79
N LEU A 308 -14.58 -47.60 27.11
CA LEU A 308 -15.17 -47.32 25.78
C LEU A 308 -14.87 -48.44 24.79
N ARG A 309 -13.66 -48.97 24.79
CA ARG A 309 -13.27 -50.10 23.92
C ARG A 309 -13.99 -51.40 24.29
N LEU A 310 -14.21 -51.67 25.59
CA LEU A 310 -15.01 -52.80 26.03
C LEU A 310 -16.49 -52.68 25.63
N LEU A 311 -17.05 -51.48 25.55
CA LEU A 311 -18.39 -51.18 25.06
C LEU A 311 -18.50 -51.27 23.52
N GLY A 312 -17.46 -51.73 22.82
CA GLY A 312 -17.48 -52.01 21.39
C GLY A 312 -17.15 -50.81 20.49
N PHE A 313 -16.53 -49.74 20.99
CA PHE A 313 -15.99 -48.67 20.15
C PHE A 313 -14.72 -49.11 19.45
N THR A 314 -14.66 -48.88 18.15
CA THR A 314 -13.51 -49.22 17.31
C THR A 314 -12.32 -48.32 17.59
N ARG A 315 -11.10 -48.78 17.30
CA ARG A 315 -9.84 -47.96 17.39
C ARG A 315 -9.97 -46.58 16.75
N PRO A 316 -10.43 -46.46 15.48
CA PRO A 316 -10.57 -45.16 14.82
C PRO A 316 -11.66 -44.25 15.49
N ALA A 317 -12.64 -44.83 16.17
CA ALA A 317 -13.63 -44.05 16.90
C ALA A 317 -13.03 -43.36 18.14
N VAL A 318 -12.14 -44.05 18.85
CA VAL A 318 -11.39 -43.47 19.98
C VAL A 318 -10.42 -42.41 19.53
N GLY A 319 -9.69 -42.65 18.41
CA GLY A 319 -8.83 -41.63 17.81
C GLY A 319 -9.62 -40.39 17.39
N GLY A 320 -10.75 -40.56 16.73
CA GLY A 320 -11.65 -39.45 16.34
C GLY A 320 -12.19 -38.65 17.54
N TYR A 321 -12.43 -39.28 18.67
CA TYR A 321 -12.82 -38.61 19.92
C TYR A 321 -11.74 -37.65 20.42
N VAL A 322 -10.45 -38.07 20.43
CA VAL A 322 -9.32 -37.23 20.85
C VAL A 322 -9.09 -36.07 19.86
N ILE A 323 -9.17 -36.34 18.56
CA ILE A 323 -9.07 -35.29 17.54
C ILE A 323 -10.17 -34.26 17.68
N PHE A 324 -11.41 -34.70 17.88
CA PHE A 324 -12.54 -33.79 18.05
C PHE A 324 -12.39 -32.89 19.29
N GLN A 325 -11.87 -33.43 20.42
CA GLN A 325 -11.55 -32.65 21.61
C GLN A 325 -10.47 -31.58 21.29
N GLY A 326 -9.40 -31.96 20.59
CA GLY A 326 -8.34 -31.02 20.18
C GLY A 326 -8.87 -29.88 19.30
N CYS A 327 -9.71 -30.19 18.31
CA CYS A 327 -10.36 -29.19 17.47
C CYS A 327 -11.30 -28.26 18.25
N LEU A 328 -12.07 -28.78 19.18
CA LEU A 328 -12.98 -27.96 20.01
C LEU A 328 -12.18 -27.00 20.92
N LEU A 329 -11.13 -27.50 21.57
CA LEU A 329 -10.22 -26.67 22.39
C LEU A 329 -9.55 -25.58 21.60
N SER A 330 -9.06 -25.91 20.40
CA SER A 330 -8.41 -24.91 19.50
C SER A 330 -9.39 -23.85 19.00
N LEU A 331 -10.64 -24.23 18.71
CA LEU A 331 -11.68 -23.30 18.31
C LEU A 331 -12.01 -22.31 19.44
N VAL A 332 -12.21 -22.80 20.66
CA VAL A 332 -12.45 -21.96 21.83
C VAL A 332 -11.26 -21.04 22.11
N ALA A 333 -10.06 -21.59 22.00
CA ALA A 333 -8.82 -20.80 22.17
C ALA A 333 -8.68 -19.71 21.10
N TYR A 334 -9.03 -20.01 19.85
CA TYR A 334 -9.01 -19.01 18.77
C TYR A 334 -10.02 -17.88 19.05
N ILE A 335 -11.25 -18.22 19.45
CA ILE A 335 -12.26 -17.20 19.80
C ILE A 335 -11.77 -16.32 20.95
N GLY A 336 -11.22 -16.93 22.02
CA GLY A 336 -10.63 -16.18 23.13
C GLY A 336 -9.45 -15.30 22.72
N GLY A 337 -8.52 -15.84 21.92
CA GLY A 337 -7.37 -15.12 21.38
C GLY A 337 -7.78 -13.96 20.47
N PHE A 338 -8.80 -14.19 19.63
CA PHE A 338 -9.34 -13.15 18.76
C PHE A 338 -10.05 -12.03 19.53
N ALA A 339 -10.78 -12.38 20.60
CA ALA A 339 -11.39 -11.39 21.50
C ALA A 339 -10.34 -10.51 22.18
N ILE A 340 -9.25 -11.11 22.69
CA ILE A 340 -8.12 -10.36 23.26
C ILE A 340 -7.46 -9.48 22.21
N TYR A 341 -7.27 -10.00 20.99
CA TYR A 341 -6.75 -9.20 19.86
C TYR A 341 -7.63 -7.98 19.60
N LEU A 342 -8.97 -8.13 19.55
CA LEU A 342 -9.87 -7.00 19.33
C LEU A 342 -9.75 -5.91 20.41
N LEU A 343 -9.67 -6.31 21.68
CA LEU A 343 -9.46 -5.38 22.79
C LEU A 343 -8.11 -4.66 22.70
N ALA A 344 -7.04 -5.43 22.46
CA ALA A 344 -5.71 -4.87 22.33
C ALA A 344 -5.58 -3.94 21.10
N SER A 345 -6.16 -4.32 19.96
CA SER A 345 -6.13 -3.49 18.75
C SER A 345 -6.84 -2.15 18.94
N GLN A 346 -7.93 -2.10 19.72
CA GLN A 346 -8.59 -0.83 20.06
C GLN A 346 -7.68 0.08 20.89
N VAL A 347 -6.99 -0.47 21.89
CA VAL A 347 -6.05 0.28 22.73
C VAL A 347 -4.89 0.82 21.88
N PHE A 348 -4.30 -0.01 21.01
CA PHE A 348 -3.23 0.41 20.10
C PHE A 348 -3.69 1.50 19.12
N ASN A 349 -4.85 1.33 18.50
CA ASN A 349 -5.39 2.31 17.59
C ASN A 349 -5.68 3.66 18.28
N GLN A 350 -6.19 3.66 19.51
CA GLN A 350 -6.40 4.87 20.30
C GLN A 350 -5.08 5.55 20.70
N ALA A 351 -4.09 4.78 21.13
CA ALA A 351 -2.79 5.30 21.54
C ALA A 351 -2.03 5.94 20.35
N LEU A 352 -2.16 5.36 19.15
CA LEU A 352 -1.47 5.81 17.94
C LEU A 352 -2.26 6.87 17.15
N ALA A 353 -3.60 6.92 17.29
CA ALA A 353 -4.44 7.92 16.62
C ALA A 353 -4.09 9.37 17.03
N GLY A 354 -3.58 9.59 18.24
CA GLY A 354 -3.15 10.90 18.70
C GLY A 354 -1.90 11.47 18.01
N SER A 355 -1.14 10.63 17.30
CA SER A 355 0.10 11.03 16.62
C SER A 355 -0.07 11.23 15.11
N GLN A 356 -1.22 10.93 14.52
CA GLN A 356 -1.45 11.02 13.08
C GLN A 356 -2.72 11.82 12.74
N ALA A 357 -2.57 12.76 11.81
CA ALA A 357 -3.64 13.65 11.34
C ALA A 357 -4.76 12.96 10.56
N THR A 358 -4.62 11.67 10.20
CA THR A 358 -5.52 10.96 9.26
C THR A 358 -6.53 10.03 9.94
N GLY A 359 -6.44 9.79 11.25
CA GLY A 359 -7.43 8.94 11.97
C GLY A 359 -7.54 7.49 11.47
N GLN A 360 -6.55 6.98 10.73
CA GLN A 360 -6.56 5.64 10.17
C GLN A 360 -6.20 4.59 11.22
N MET A 361 -6.85 3.41 11.13
CA MET A 361 -6.59 2.28 12.03
C MET A 361 -5.29 1.57 11.62
N ILE A 362 -4.28 1.66 12.47
CA ILE A 362 -2.96 1.05 12.24
C ILE A 362 -2.97 -0.46 12.48
N CYS A 363 -3.68 -0.92 13.53
CA CYS A 363 -3.81 -2.35 13.82
C CYS A 363 -5.11 -2.89 13.23
N LYS A 364 -5.04 -3.53 12.06
CA LYS A 364 -6.22 -4.03 11.34
C LYS A 364 -5.94 -5.42 10.76
N ILE A 365 -6.86 -6.35 11.01
CA ILE A 365 -6.91 -7.65 10.34
C ILE A 365 -8.18 -7.69 9.48
N THR A 366 -8.04 -8.06 8.20
CA THR A 366 -9.20 -8.25 7.33
C THR A 366 -9.93 -9.55 7.73
N PRO A 367 -11.25 -9.66 7.50
CA PRO A 367 -12.02 -10.89 7.81
C PRO A 367 -11.43 -12.14 7.16
N LEU A 368 -10.86 -11.99 5.96
CA LEU A 368 -10.20 -13.07 5.22
C LEU A 368 -8.97 -13.60 5.99
N HIS A 369 -8.11 -12.71 6.49
CA HIS A 369 -6.93 -13.10 7.26
C HIS A 369 -7.33 -13.75 8.60
N GLY A 370 -8.40 -13.27 9.25
CA GLY A 370 -8.97 -13.91 10.43
C GLY A 370 -9.45 -15.33 10.14
N LEU A 371 -10.14 -15.55 9.04
CA LEU A 371 -10.59 -16.89 8.62
C LEU A 371 -9.40 -17.81 8.31
N ILE A 372 -8.38 -17.32 7.62
CA ILE A 372 -7.14 -18.08 7.33
C ILE A 372 -6.46 -18.50 8.65
N ALA A 373 -6.35 -17.59 9.60
CA ALA A 373 -5.75 -17.89 10.90
C ALA A 373 -6.54 -18.92 11.67
N LEU A 374 -7.88 -18.87 11.65
CA LEU A 374 -8.77 -19.88 12.24
C LEU A 374 -8.52 -21.29 11.63
N ILE A 375 -8.50 -21.36 10.30
CA ILE A 375 -8.27 -22.62 9.59
C ILE A 375 -6.88 -23.17 9.94
N LEU A 376 -5.84 -22.34 9.88
CA LEU A 376 -4.46 -22.74 10.19
C LEU A 376 -4.33 -23.25 11.63
N THR A 377 -4.93 -22.55 12.60
CA THR A 377 -4.94 -22.98 14.02
C THR A 377 -5.60 -24.34 14.19
N ASN A 378 -6.75 -24.57 13.54
CA ASN A 378 -7.45 -25.85 13.61
C ASN A 378 -6.69 -26.97 12.89
N VAL A 379 -6.03 -26.70 11.76
CA VAL A 379 -5.19 -27.69 11.06
C VAL A 379 -4.02 -28.13 11.95
N VAL A 380 -3.30 -27.17 12.55
CA VAL A 380 -2.20 -27.47 13.48
C VAL A 380 -2.70 -28.28 14.67
N ALA A 381 -3.81 -27.87 15.29
CA ALA A 381 -4.39 -28.59 16.41
C ALA A 381 -4.83 -30.02 16.03
N THR A 382 -5.37 -30.23 14.83
CA THR A 382 -5.75 -31.54 14.31
C THR A 382 -4.53 -32.44 14.12
N LEU A 383 -3.44 -31.91 13.56
CA LEU A 383 -2.19 -32.66 13.37
C LEU A 383 -1.59 -33.07 14.73
N VAL A 384 -1.56 -32.16 15.69
CA VAL A 384 -1.06 -32.44 17.04
C VAL A 384 -1.98 -33.43 17.78
N ALA A 385 -3.30 -33.25 17.69
CA ALA A 385 -4.27 -34.17 18.26
C ALA A 385 -4.17 -35.57 17.65
N GLY A 386 -3.75 -35.69 16.38
CA GLY A 386 -3.45 -36.96 15.73
C GLY A 386 -2.36 -37.75 16.44
N ILE A 387 -1.32 -37.08 16.97
CA ILE A 387 -0.27 -37.71 17.79
C ILE A 387 -0.85 -38.30 19.08
N GLY A 388 -1.68 -37.51 19.78
CA GLY A 388 -2.41 -37.97 20.97
C GLY A 388 -3.37 -39.11 20.67
N ALA A 389 -4.07 -39.04 19.54
CA ALA A 389 -4.96 -40.09 19.08
C ALA A 389 -4.24 -41.41 18.79
N TRP A 390 -3.08 -41.35 18.13
CA TRP A 390 -2.25 -42.52 17.86
C TRP A 390 -1.83 -43.21 19.17
N ARG A 391 -1.47 -42.45 20.19
CA ARG A 391 -1.17 -43.00 21.52
C ARG A 391 -2.44 -43.64 22.18
N ALA A 392 -3.59 -42.97 22.08
CA ALA A 392 -4.83 -43.47 22.62
C ALA A 392 -5.31 -44.81 21.97
N ILE A 393 -5.08 -44.96 20.67
CA ILE A 393 -5.41 -46.18 19.92
C ILE A 393 -4.57 -47.39 20.36
N ASN A 394 -3.34 -47.17 20.80
CA ASN A 394 -2.41 -48.22 21.20
C ASN A 394 -2.54 -48.64 22.69
N ILE A 395 -3.48 -48.10 23.44
CA ILE A 395 -3.78 -48.52 24.82
C ILE A 395 -4.42 -49.91 24.80
N GLU A 396 -3.80 -50.86 25.50
CA GLU A 396 -4.32 -52.20 25.69
C GLU A 396 -5.32 -52.24 26.87
N PRO A 397 -6.64 -52.59 26.65
CA PRO A 397 -7.63 -52.55 27.69
C PRO A 397 -7.33 -53.49 28.86
N ALA A 398 -6.75 -54.67 28.58
CA ALA A 398 -6.43 -55.68 29.58
C ALA A 398 -5.37 -55.22 30.59
N GLN A 399 -4.29 -54.53 30.12
CA GLN A 399 -3.24 -53.99 31.01
C GLN A 399 -3.75 -52.81 31.83
N SER A 400 -4.54 -51.92 31.22
CA SER A 400 -5.03 -50.70 31.85
C SER A 400 -6.02 -50.94 33.01
N LEU A 401 -6.69 -52.10 33.02
CA LEU A 401 -7.61 -52.50 34.08
C LEU A 401 -6.92 -53.35 35.17
N ARG A 402 -5.75 -53.92 34.86
CA ARG A 402 -5.00 -54.77 35.81
C ARG A 402 -4.06 -53.95 36.72
N GLU A 403 -3.62 -52.76 36.29
CA GLU A 403 -2.81 -51.81 37.06
C GLU A 403 -3.66 -50.90 37.96
N ALA A 404 -4.91 -51.23 38.16
CA ALA A 404 -5.87 -50.55 39.03
C ALA A 404 -6.13 -51.35 40.27
#